data_cd3844d1cdf3163d15f97a74a86dccf2
#
_entry.id   cd3844d1cdf3163d15f97a74a86dccf2
#
_cell.length_a   1.000
_cell.length_b   1.000
_cell.length_c   1.000
_cell.angle_alpha   90.00
_cell.angle_beta   90.00
_cell.angle_gamma   90.00
#
_symmetry.space_group_name_H-M   'P 1'
#
loop_
_entity.id
_entity.type
_entity.pdbx_description
1 polymer ?
#
loop_
_entity_poly.entity_id
_entity_poly.type
_entity_poly.pdbx_seq_one_letter_code
_entity_poly.pdbx_strand_id
1 'polypeptide(L)'
;MSVNRYQGFVFNPADLSEDVDLDVERRKEILFAEARLASWTHFDLLGLPWNASAEAAKAAYVAKVKVFHPDRYPGQRLGSFRARLEKVFGRLTEARDVLTDEPRRAAYARATAPALERAALEARRLGDERRSEERRARLGRQNPLLARAGRVAELMKRGQEGMAAGQHAQAANDFLLVASLDPSNREAVALAAECKRRSTAHKVQELMEKAAASEALGQWGQALLAYGAALQLDAAHLKACIYGSRAAISQGDGGAARELAEQGVRAAPRNGAAHEALGVALEALGQRAEAKKALERAVELDPRLETAKERLKKLRWSFLG
;
A
#
# COMPACT_ATOMS: atom_id res chain seq x y z
N MET A 1 18.68 13.38 -17.24
CA MET A 1 17.45 13.83 -17.92
C MET A 1 16.67 12.60 -18.34
N SER A 2 15.37 12.52 -18.09
CA SER A 2 14.57 11.31 -18.41
C SER A 2 14.48 11.17 -19.92
N VAL A 3 15.10 10.15 -20.50
CA VAL A 3 15.21 9.88 -21.96
C VAL A 3 13.84 9.84 -22.63
N ASN A 4 12.77 9.54 -21.90
CA ASN A 4 11.41 9.31 -22.42
C ASN A 4 10.43 10.46 -22.20
N ARG A 5 10.89 11.72 -21.97
CA ARG A 5 10.01 12.89 -21.76
C ARG A 5 10.27 13.97 -22.81
N TYR A 6 9.18 14.62 -23.24
CA TYR A 6 9.21 15.82 -24.07
C TYR A 6 8.02 16.71 -23.71
N GLN A 7 8.25 17.95 -23.34
CA GLN A 7 7.21 18.92 -22.94
C GLN A 7 6.18 18.35 -21.93
N GLY A 8 6.65 17.57 -20.93
CA GLY A 8 5.79 16.96 -19.93
C GLY A 8 5.09 15.66 -20.36
N PHE A 9 5.16 15.29 -21.64
CA PHE A 9 4.61 14.04 -22.15
C PHE A 9 5.61 12.89 -21.96
N VAL A 10 5.11 11.71 -21.55
CA VAL A 10 5.91 10.50 -21.37
C VAL A 10 5.58 9.52 -22.47
N PHE A 11 6.59 9.09 -23.22
CA PHE A 11 6.45 8.16 -24.34
C PHE A 11 6.67 6.72 -23.93
N ASN A 12 6.05 5.80 -24.67
CA ASN A 12 6.40 4.40 -24.58
C ASN A 12 7.85 4.19 -25.08
N PRO A 13 8.72 3.54 -24.30
CA PRO A 13 10.09 3.25 -24.73
C PRO A 13 10.18 2.50 -26.08
N ALA A 14 9.22 1.65 -26.39
CA ALA A 14 9.16 0.89 -27.64
C ALA A 14 9.06 1.81 -28.87
N ASP A 15 8.26 2.90 -28.80
CA ASP A 15 8.12 3.88 -29.88
C ASP A 15 9.42 4.66 -30.14
N LEU A 16 10.25 4.83 -29.12
CA LEU A 16 11.54 5.53 -29.23
C LEU A 16 12.68 4.63 -29.67
N SER A 17 12.54 3.30 -29.55
CA SER A 17 13.57 2.31 -29.86
C SER A 17 13.44 1.70 -31.26
N GLU A 18 12.45 2.12 -32.06
CA GLU A 18 12.29 1.65 -33.43
C GLU A 18 13.55 1.91 -34.26
N ASP A 19 13.99 0.93 -35.10
CA ASP A 19 15.17 1.05 -35.96
C ASP A 19 14.85 1.93 -37.17
N VAL A 20 15.01 3.24 -37.04
CA VAL A 20 14.74 4.26 -38.04
C VAL A 20 15.85 5.31 -38.05
N ASP A 21 16.02 5.98 -39.22
CA ASP A 21 17.09 6.97 -39.42
C ASP A 21 16.72 8.37 -38.89
N LEU A 22 15.84 8.45 -37.88
CA LEU A 22 15.48 9.69 -37.23
C LEU A 22 16.21 9.79 -35.85
N ASP A 23 16.68 10.99 -35.53
CA ASP A 23 17.19 11.25 -34.16
C ASP A 23 16.09 11.17 -33.11
N VAL A 24 16.48 10.91 -31.85
CA VAL A 24 15.54 10.69 -30.75
C VAL A 24 14.65 11.91 -30.48
N GLU A 25 15.20 13.12 -30.60
CA GLU A 25 14.41 14.33 -30.35
C GLU A 25 13.36 14.54 -31.46
N ARG A 26 13.70 14.22 -32.72
CA ARG A 26 12.76 14.26 -33.83
C ARG A 26 11.64 13.22 -33.66
N ARG A 27 11.98 11.99 -33.20
CA ARG A 27 10.97 10.96 -32.86
C ARG A 27 10.00 11.46 -31.81
N LYS A 28 10.50 12.06 -30.72
CA LYS A 28 9.67 12.64 -29.67
C LYS A 28 8.76 13.75 -30.19
N GLU A 29 9.28 14.63 -31.03
CA GLU A 29 8.52 15.74 -31.62
C GLU A 29 7.35 15.24 -32.50
N ILE A 30 7.59 14.22 -33.33
CA ILE A 30 6.56 13.61 -34.17
C ILE A 30 5.50 12.90 -33.33
N LEU A 31 5.93 12.07 -32.36
CA LEU A 31 5.02 11.35 -31.45
C LEU A 31 4.19 12.31 -30.61
N PHE A 32 4.79 13.38 -30.13
CA PHE A 32 4.08 14.41 -29.35
C PHE A 32 3.02 15.12 -30.21
N ALA A 33 3.39 15.52 -31.44
CA ALA A 33 2.46 16.16 -32.36
C ALA A 33 1.29 15.21 -32.69
N GLU A 34 1.56 13.96 -33.02
CA GLU A 34 0.53 12.96 -33.33
C GLU A 34 -0.43 12.74 -32.15
N ALA A 35 0.10 12.55 -30.94
CA ALA A 35 -0.70 12.33 -29.74
C ALA A 35 -1.67 13.49 -29.43
N ARG A 36 -1.34 14.69 -29.89
CA ARG A 36 -2.13 15.91 -29.66
C ARG A 36 -3.13 16.22 -30.78
N LEU A 37 -3.09 15.57 -31.93
CA LEU A 37 -3.95 15.86 -33.07
C LEU A 37 -5.45 15.82 -32.74
N ALA A 38 -5.86 14.95 -31.82
CA ALA A 38 -7.27 14.81 -31.42
C ALA A 38 -7.74 15.94 -30.49
N SER A 39 -6.84 16.53 -29.71
CA SER A 39 -7.17 17.53 -28.69
C SER A 39 -6.81 18.95 -29.10
N TRP A 40 -5.89 19.14 -30.03
CA TRP A 40 -5.45 20.44 -30.48
C TRP A 40 -6.39 21.05 -31.51
N THR A 41 -6.69 22.33 -31.34
CA THR A 41 -7.31 23.15 -32.39
C THR A 41 -6.31 23.44 -33.49
N HIS A 42 -6.77 23.96 -34.64
CA HIS A 42 -5.88 24.41 -35.71
C HIS A 42 -4.91 25.52 -35.25
N PHE A 43 -5.37 26.38 -34.33
CA PHE A 43 -4.50 27.39 -33.72
C PHE A 43 -3.40 26.75 -32.86
N ASP A 44 -3.75 25.80 -32.00
CA ASP A 44 -2.76 25.10 -31.17
C ASP A 44 -1.73 24.34 -32.01
N LEU A 45 -2.20 23.68 -33.08
CA LEU A 45 -1.35 22.91 -33.98
C LEU A 45 -0.27 23.75 -34.65
N LEU A 46 -0.64 24.98 -35.05
CA LEU A 46 0.31 25.95 -35.61
C LEU A 46 1.07 26.74 -34.54
N GLY A 47 0.71 26.61 -33.25
CA GLY A 47 1.31 27.37 -32.16
C GLY A 47 0.90 28.85 -32.16
N LEU A 48 -0.34 29.14 -32.57
CA LEU A 48 -0.86 30.48 -32.73
C LEU A 48 -1.95 30.81 -31.71
N PRO A 49 -2.08 32.08 -31.32
CA PRO A 49 -3.25 32.51 -30.56
C PRO A 49 -4.50 32.49 -31.44
N TRP A 50 -5.69 32.33 -30.83
CA TRP A 50 -6.99 32.25 -31.51
C TRP A 50 -7.34 33.48 -32.36
N ASN A 51 -6.69 34.62 -32.11
CA ASN A 51 -6.88 35.87 -32.85
C ASN A 51 -5.76 36.13 -33.91
N ALA A 52 -4.98 35.11 -34.25
CA ALA A 52 -3.89 35.26 -35.23
C ALA A 52 -4.40 35.62 -36.59
N SER A 53 -3.60 36.42 -37.35
CA SER A 53 -3.91 36.81 -38.72
C SER A 53 -3.65 35.67 -39.71
N ALA A 54 -4.19 35.79 -40.93
CA ALA A 54 -3.92 34.85 -42.04
C ALA A 54 -2.43 34.76 -42.38
N GLU A 55 -1.72 35.89 -42.34
CA GLU A 55 -0.30 35.95 -42.60
C GLU A 55 0.51 35.19 -41.54
N ALA A 56 0.12 35.35 -40.26
CA ALA A 56 0.72 34.62 -39.14
C ALA A 56 0.48 33.12 -39.34
N ALA A 57 -0.72 32.69 -39.72
CA ALA A 57 -1.06 31.30 -39.99
C ALA A 57 -0.24 30.70 -41.11
N LYS A 58 -0.04 31.46 -42.22
CA LYS A 58 0.80 31.06 -43.35
C LYS A 58 2.26 30.92 -42.95
N ALA A 59 2.80 31.88 -42.20
CA ALA A 59 4.18 31.83 -41.71
C ALA A 59 4.42 30.65 -40.77
N ALA A 60 3.51 30.41 -39.83
CA ALA A 60 3.59 29.29 -38.89
C ALA A 60 3.51 27.94 -39.61
N TYR A 61 2.60 27.80 -40.58
CA TYR A 61 2.54 26.60 -41.43
C TYR A 61 3.86 26.34 -42.14
N VAL A 62 4.45 27.33 -42.80
CA VAL A 62 5.75 27.17 -43.50
C VAL A 62 6.85 26.71 -42.54
N ALA A 63 6.87 27.24 -41.35
CA ALA A 63 7.82 26.81 -40.29
C ALA A 63 7.60 25.33 -39.88
N LYS A 64 6.34 24.93 -39.68
CA LYS A 64 5.99 23.55 -39.29
C LYS A 64 6.23 22.54 -40.42
N VAL A 65 5.95 22.90 -41.66
CA VAL A 65 6.20 22.05 -42.85
C VAL A 65 7.68 21.68 -42.99
N LYS A 66 8.60 22.60 -42.67
CA LYS A 66 10.03 22.31 -42.64
C LYS A 66 10.40 21.15 -41.71
N VAL A 67 9.57 20.85 -40.72
CA VAL A 67 9.78 19.79 -39.74
C VAL A 67 9.01 18.53 -40.09
N PHE A 68 7.74 18.67 -40.50
CA PHE A 68 6.80 17.54 -40.60
C PHE A 68 6.50 17.10 -42.04
N HIS A 69 7.16 17.67 -43.08
CA HIS A 69 6.94 17.21 -44.43
C HIS A 69 7.59 15.85 -44.68
N PRO A 70 6.86 14.83 -45.19
CA PRO A 70 7.42 13.50 -45.43
C PRO A 70 8.62 13.51 -46.37
N ASP A 71 8.60 14.35 -47.42
CA ASP A 71 9.68 14.43 -48.42
C ASP A 71 10.98 15.09 -47.91
N ARG A 72 10.98 15.58 -46.68
CA ARG A 72 12.21 16.07 -46.06
C ARG A 72 13.20 14.96 -45.71
N TYR A 73 12.76 13.74 -45.74
CA TYR A 73 13.54 12.56 -45.32
C TYR A 73 13.76 11.60 -46.51
N PRO A 74 14.34 12.07 -47.65
CA PRO A 74 14.52 11.24 -48.82
C PRO A 74 15.54 10.14 -48.54
N GLY A 75 15.18 8.91 -48.88
CA GLY A 75 16.06 7.75 -48.69
C GLY A 75 16.25 7.25 -47.27
N GLN A 76 15.64 7.91 -46.27
CA GLN A 76 15.71 7.48 -44.87
C GLN A 76 14.67 6.40 -44.55
N ARG A 77 15.05 5.45 -43.70
CA ARG A 77 14.13 4.45 -43.14
C ARG A 77 13.30 5.11 -42.03
N LEU A 78 12.05 5.38 -42.32
CA LEU A 78 11.15 6.05 -41.39
C LEU A 78 10.26 5.08 -40.59
N GLY A 79 10.16 3.81 -41.00
CA GLY A 79 9.31 2.83 -40.33
C GLY A 79 7.89 3.34 -40.11
N SER A 80 7.39 3.20 -38.89
CA SER A 80 6.06 3.68 -38.46
C SER A 80 5.93 5.21 -38.48
N PHE A 81 7.05 5.94 -38.45
CA PHE A 81 7.04 7.40 -38.42
C PHE A 81 6.62 8.03 -39.77
N ARG A 82 6.70 7.29 -40.89
CA ARG A 82 6.16 7.78 -42.17
C ARG A 82 4.67 8.07 -42.08
N ALA A 83 3.89 7.11 -41.65
CA ALA A 83 2.44 7.27 -41.48
C ALA A 83 2.08 8.36 -40.46
N ARG A 84 2.87 8.48 -39.40
CA ARG A 84 2.70 9.51 -38.37
C ARG A 84 2.97 10.90 -38.91
N LEU A 85 4.04 11.07 -39.70
CA LEU A 85 4.36 12.32 -40.42
C LEU A 85 3.26 12.71 -41.40
N GLU A 86 2.79 11.78 -42.23
CA GLU A 86 1.69 12.00 -43.17
C GLU A 86 0.42 12.48 -42.47
N LYS A 87 0.10 11.87 -41.36
CA LYS A 87 -1.07 12.25 -40.52
C LYS A 87 -0.93 13.65 -39.91
N VAL A 88 0.25 13.98 -39.35
CA VAL A 88 0.53 15.32 -38.81
C VAL A 88 0.53 16.35 -39.92
N PHE A 89 1.19 16.06 -41.06
CA PHE A 89 1.25 16.95 -42.21
C PHE A 89 -0.13 17.21 -42.82
N GLY A 90 -0.96 16.18 -42.98
CA GLY A 90 -2.35 16.33 -43.42
C GLY A 90 -3.15 17.30 -42.54
N ARG A 91 -3.00 17.15 -41.22
CA ARG A 91 -3.68 18.03 -40.25
C ARG A 91 -3.13 19.46 -40.26
N LEU A 92 -1.82 19.64 -40.49
CA LEU A 92 -1.20 20.95 -40.66
C LEU A 92 -1.72 21.65 -41.93
N THR A 93 -1.89 20.90 -43.01
CA THR A 93 -2.44 21.40 -44.29
C THR A 93 -3.90 21.86 -44.13
N GLU A 94 -4.71 21.05 -43.48
CA GLU A 94 -6.10 21.41 -43.09
C GLU A 94 -6.12 22.69 -42.28
N ALA A 95 -5.25 22.78 -41.23
CA ALA A 95 -5.14 23.97 -40.40
C ALA A 95 -4.80 25.24 -41.21
N ARG A 96 -3.85 25.11 -42.15
CA ARG A 96 -3.51 26.21 -43.09
C ARG A 96 -4.74 26.63 -43.90
N ASP A 97 -5.43 25.68 -44.52
CA ASP A 97 -6.55 25.97 -45.43
C ASP A 97 -7.72 26.65 -44.69
N VAL A 98 -7.94 26.29 -43.44
CA VAL A 98 -8.97 26.92 -42.59
C VAL A 98 -8.51 28.30 -42.09
N LEU A 99 -7.25 28.43 -41.63
CA LEU A 99 -6.79 29.63 -40.95
C LEU A 99 -6.28 30.73 -41.88
N THR A 100 -5.94 30.40 -43.13
CA THR A 100 -5.53 31.41 -44.14
C THR A 100 -6.71 32.00 -44.91
N ASP A 101 -7.86 31.35 -44.92
CA ASP A 101 -9.12 31.83 -45.50
C ASP A 101 -9.90 32.65 -44.48
N GLU A 102 -10.13 33.92 -44.73
CA GLU A 102 -10.76 34.86 -43.79
C GLU A 102 -12.12 34.36 -43.23
N PRO A 103 -13.11 34.02 -44.10
CA PRO A 103 -14.42 33.59 -43.66
C PRO A 103 -14.35 32.24 -42.90
N ARG A 104 -13.53 31.30 -43.35
CA ARG A 104 -13.35 30.01 -42.67
C ARG A 104 -12.68 30.17 -41.30
N ARG A 105 -11.64 31.01 -41.20
CA ARG A 105 -10.96 31.33 -39.95
C ARG A 105 -11.94 31.95 -38.95
N ALA A 106 -12.74 32.93 -39.35
CA ALA A 106 -13.69 33.59 -38.50
C ALA A 106 -14.81 32.63 -38.01
N ALA A 107 -15.29 31.73 -38.87
CA ALA A 107 -16.26 30.70 -38.49
C ALA A 107 -15.64 29.68 -37.50
N TYR A 108 -14.41 29.21 -37.78
CA TYR A 108 -13.69 28.28 -36.98
C TYR A 108 -13.36 28.87 -35.56
N ALA A 109 -12.88 30.13 -35.55
CA ALA A 109 -12.60 30.83 -34.30
C ALA A 109 -13.85 30.94 -33.42
N ARG A 110 -15.01 31.30 -34.01
CA ARG A 110 -16.28 31.35 -33.27
C ARG A 110 -16.74 30.00 -32.74
N ALA A 111 -16.55 28.93 -33.50
CA ALA A 111 -16.94 27.59 -33.10
C ALA A 111 -16.03 27.04 -31.98
N THR A 112 -14.75 27.40 -31.99
CA THR A 112 -13.75 26.91 -31.03
C THR A 112 -13.57 27.80 -29.79
N ALA A 113 -13.99 29.09 -29.86
CA ALA A 113 -13.85 30.07 -28.77
C ALA A 113 -14.35 29.57 -27.40
N PRO A 114 -15.53 28.95 -27.26
CA PRO A 114 -15.99 28.45 -25.97
C PRO A 114 -15.12 27.34 -25.36
N ALA A 115 -14.45 26.55 -26.20
CA ALA A 115 -13.53 25.51 -25.75
C ALA A 115 -12.19 26.13 -25.35
N LEU A 116 -11.69 27.11 -26.11
CA LEU A 116 -10.47 27.85 -25.81
C LEU A 116 -10.60 28.69 -24.54
N GLU A 117 -11.73 29.34 -24.33
CA GLU A 117 -12.01 30.10 -23.10
C GLU A 117 -12.05 29.17 -21.87
N ARG A 118 -12.70 28.01 -21.98
CA ARG A 118 -12.71 26.99 -20.91
C ARG A 118 -11.32 26.48 -20.61
N ALA A 119 -10.54 26.15 -21.65
CA ALA A 119 -9.16 25.68 -21.47
C ALA A 119 -8.27 26.77 -20.83
N ALA A 120 -8.42 28.04 -21.24
CA ALA A 120 -7.70 29.15 -20.64
C ALA A 120 -8.08 29.38 -19.17
N LEU A 121 -9.37 29.26 -18.83
CA LEU A 121 -9.85 29.36 -17.45
C LEU A 121 -9.30 28.23 -16.58
N GLU A 122 -9.31 27.01 -17.09
CA GLU A 122 -8.77 25.83 -16.42
C GLU A 122 -7.26 25.94 -16.20
N ALA A 123 -6.52 26.40 -17.21
CA ALA A 123 -5.08 26.65 -17.09
C ALA A 123 -4.75 27.73 -16.06
N ARG A 124 -5.57 28.80 -15.97
CA ARG A 124 -5.44 29.83 -14.91
C ARG A 124 -5.71 29.23 -13.53
N ARG A 125 -6.78 28.43 -13.38
CA ARG A 125 -7.11 27.75 -12.11
C ARG A 125 -5.96 26.85 -11.63
N LEU A 126 -5.45 25.99 -12.50
CA LEU A 126 -4.30 25.11 -12.20
C LEU A 126 -3.05 25.93 -11.85
N GLY A 127 -2.79 27.04 -12.54
CA GLY A 127 -1.70 27.93 -12.23
C GLY A 127 -1.85 28.64 -10.88
N ASP A 128 -3.06 28.99 -10.48
CA ASP A 128 -3.35 29.59 -9.18
C ASP A 128 -3.26 28.55 -8.04
N GLU A 129 -3.77 27.34 -8.24
CA GLU A 129 -3.61 26.22 -7.32
C GLU A 129 -2.12 25.93 -7.05
N ARG A 130 -1.32 25.80 -8.11
CA ARG A 130 0.12 25.58 -8.00
C ARG A 130 0.84 26.71 -7.26
N ARG A 131 0.51 27.97 -7.56
CA ARG A 131 1.07 29.14 -6.84
C ARG A 131 0.67 29.14 -5.36
N SER A 132 -0.56 28.72 -5.05
CA SER A 132 -1.05 28.63 -3.67
C SER A 132 -0.33 27.52 -2.89
N GLU A 133 -0.07 26.37 -3.53
CA GLU A 133 0.70 25.27 -2.96
C GLU A 133 2.17 25.68 -2.72
N GLU A 134 2.81 26.32 -3.69
CA GLU A 134 4.18 26.84 -3.55
C GLU A 134 4.28 27.87 -2.41
N ARG A 135 3.26 28.74 -2.29
CA ARG A 135 3.18 29.72 -1.19
C ARG A 135 3.00 29.06 0.16
N ARG A 136 2.11 28.03 0.25
CA ARG A 136 1.91 27.23 1.47
C ARG A 136 3.19 26.49 1.86
N ALA A 137 3.86 25.84 0.89
CA ALA A 137 5.12 25.17 1.12
C ALA A 137 6.23 26.12 1.58
N ARG A 138 6.29 27.34 1.02
CA ARG A 138 7.23 28.37 1.44
C ARG A 138 6.93 28.88 2.86
N LEU A 139 5.66 29.16 3.17
CA LEU A 139 5.23 29.57 4.51
C LEU A 139 5.48 28.45 5.55
N GLY A 140 5.24 27.19 5.18
CA GLY A 140 5.53 26.03 6.02
C GLY A 140 7.03 25.90 6.35
N ARG A 141 7.92 26.21 5.38
CA ARG A 141 9.37 26.22 5.61
C ARG A 141 9.82 27.41 6.50
N GLN A 142 9.13 28.54 6.43
CA GLN A 142 9.45 29.74 7.19
C GLN A 142 8.80 29.77 8.59
N ASN A 143 7.71 29.01 8.79
CA ASN A 143 7.02 28.93 10.07
C ASN A 143 7.08 27.49 10.61
N PRO A 144 7.88 27.24 11.66
CA PRO A 144 8.03 25.90 12.26
C PRO A 144 6.70 25.27 12.73
N LEU A 145 5.74 26.10 13.16
CA LEU A 145 4.43 25.62 13.62
C LEU A 145 3.58 25.08 12.44
N LEU A 146 3.59 25.76 11.30
CA LEU A 146 2.88 25.30 10.10
C LEU A 146 3.54 24.04 9.50
N ALA A 147 4.87 23.97 9.53
CA ALA A 147 5.62 22.79 9.12
C ALA A 147 5.28 21.58 10.01
N ARG A 148 5.17 21.82 11.34
CA ARG A 148 4.76 20.80 12.32
C ARG A 148 3.32 20.33 12.08
N ALA A 149 2.38 21.26 11.91
CA ALA A 149 0.99 20.93 11.60
C ALA A 149 0.84 20.13 10.29
N GLY A 150 1.60 20.50 9.25
CA GLY A 150 1.65 19.77 7.99
C GLY A 150 2.14 18.34 8.16
N ARG A 151 3.22 18.12 8.94
CA ARG A 151 3.73 16.77 9.24
C ARG A 151 2.72 15.93 10.04
N VAL A 152 2.06 16.53 11.02
CA VAL A 152 1.01 15.86 11.80
C VAL A 152 -0.10 15.37 10.87
N ALA A 153 -0.60 16.23 9.97
CA ALA A 153 -1.65 15.85 9.03
C ALA A 153 -1.21 14.73 8.06
N GLU A 154 0.01 14.80 7.54
CA GLU A 154 0.58 13.77 6.66
C GLU A 154 0.73 12.42 7.37
N LEU A 155 1.28 12.41 8.59
CA LEU A 155 1.45 11.20 9.39
C LEU A 155 0.11 10.59 9.78
N MET A 156 -0.88 11.41 10.17
CA MET A 156 -2.25 10.93 10.46
C MET A 156 -2.86 10.23 9.24
N LYS A 157 -2.78 10.86 8.08
CA LYS A 157 -3.29 10.27 6.83
C LYS A 157 -2.60 8.96 6.50
N ARG A 158 -1.27 8.91 6.55
CA ARG A 158 -0.49 7.70 6.26
C ARG A 158 -0.78 6.58 7.27
N GLY A 159 -0.89 6.92 8.56
CA GLY A 159 -1.29 5.97 9.60
C GLY A 159 -2.67 5.37 9.36
N GLN A 160 -3.67 6.18 8.96
CA GLN A 160 -5.02 5.73 8.62
C GLN A 160 -5.02 4.81 7.39
N GLU A 161 -4.29 5.17 6.34
CA GLU A 161 -4.10 4.34 5.14
C GLU A 161 -3.43 3.01 5.47
N GLY A 162 -2.37 3.02 6.30
CA GLY A 162 -1.69 1.83 6.78
C GLY A 162 -2.59 0.93 7.62
N MET A 163 -3.44 1.52 8.48
CA MET A 163 -4.42 0.79 9.29
C MET A 163 -5.47 0.10 8.40
N ALA A 164 -5.97 0.79 7.37
CA ALA A 164 -6.91 0.22 6.40
C ALA A 164 -6.29 -0.90 5.56
N ALA A 165 -4.98 -0.80 5.26
CA ALA A 165 -4.21 -1.83 4.56
C ALA A 165 -3.75 -3.00 5.45
N GLY A 166 -4.12 -3.03 6.73
CA GLY A 166 -3.69 -4.06 7.68
C GLY A 166 -2.23 -3.94 8.17
N GLN A 167 -1.53 -2.87 7.79
CA GLN A 167 -0.13 -2.60 8.18
C GLN A 167 -0.04 -1.98 9.57
N HIS A 168 -0.62 -2.67 10.57
CA HIS A 168 -0.83 -2.13 11.91
C HIS A 168 0.45 -1.71 12.64
N ALA A 169 1.58 -2.42 12.43
CA ALA A 169 2.85 -2.06 13.06
C ALA A 169 3.37 -0.70 12.55
N GLN A 170 3.27 -0.47 11.26
CA GLN A 170 3.72 0.76 10.61
C GLN A 170 2.79 1.93 10.95
N ALA A 171 1.48 1.70 10.92
CA ALA A 171 0.47 2.67 11.33
C ALA A 171 0.65 3.11 12.81
N ALA A 172 0.97 2.16 13.70
CA ALA A 172 1.26 2.47 15.10
C ALA A 172 2.44 3.44 15.25
N ASN A 173 3.52 3.24 14.49
CA ASN A 173 4.68 4.12 14.50
C ASN A 173 4.33 5.52 14.00
N ASP A 174 3.54 5.64 12.93
CA ASP A 174 3.11 6.92 12.41
C ASP A 174 2.27 7.70 13.43
N PHE A 175 1.31 7.06 14.09
CA PHE A 175 0.51 7.68 15.15
C PHE A 175 1.34 8.03 16.39
N LEU A 176 2.36 7.24 16.77
CA LEU A 176 3.29 7.59 17.83
C LEU A 176 4.13 8.82 17.47
N LEU A 177 4.55 8.97 16.21
CA LEU A 177 5.22 10.17 15.73
C LEU A 177 4.28 11.38 15.81
N VAL A 178 3.00 11.23 15.46
CA VAL A 178 2.01 12.29 15.65
C VAL A 178 1.92 12.68 17.13
N ALA A 179 1.78 11.71 18.03
CA ALA A 179 1.71 11.98 19.48
C ALA A 179 2.97 12.67 20.03
N SER A 180 4.15 12.38 19.46
CA SER A 180 5.40 13.08 19.80
C SER A 180 5.44 14.52 19.29
N LEU A 181 4.90 14.75 18.09
CA LEU A 181 4.79 16.08 17.50
C LEU A 181 3.67 16.90 18.13
N ASP A 182 2.56 16.30 18.47
CA ASP A 182 1.41 16.94 19.11
C ASP A 182 0.92 16.08 20.29
N PRO A 183 1.45 16.30 21.50
CA PRO A 183 1.04 15.56 22.72
C PRO A 183 -0.43 15.76 23.11
N SER A 184 -1.10 16.78 22.58
CA SER A 184 -2.52 17.03 22.84
C SER A 184 -3.45 16.19 21.96
N ASN A 185 -2.92 15.54 20.93
CA ASN A 185 -3.69 14.71 19.99
C ASN A 185 -4.02 13.35 20.61
N ARG A 186 -5.11 13.32 21.38
CA ARG A 186 -5.61 12.10 22.03
C ARG A 186 -6.03 11.01 21.06
N GLU A 187 -6.49 11.41 19.86
CA GLU A 187 -6.87 10.47 18.80
C GLU A 187 -5.66 9.66 18.32
N ALA A 188 -4.54 10.31 18.03
CA ALA A 188 -3.32 9.62 17.62
C ALA A 188 -2.83 8.63 18.68
N VAL A 189 -2.88 9.00 19.97
CA VAL A 189 -2.52 8.10 21.07
C VAL A 189 -3.42 6.88 21.10
N ALA A 190 -4.73 7.05 20.95
CA ALA A 190 -5.69 5.95 20.94
C ALA A 190 -5.50 5.02 19.73
N LEU A 191 -5.31 5.60 18.54
CA LEU A 191 -5.06 4.84 17.31
C LEU A 191 -3.72 4.08 17.35
N ALA A 192 -2.68 4.69 17.92
CA ALA A 192 -1.39 4.02 18.13
C ALA A 192 -1.54 2.78 19.02
N ALA A 193 -2.26 2.92 20.13
CA ALA A 193 -2.52 1.82 21.06
C ALA A 193 -3.35 0.71 20.40
N GLU A 194 -4.36 1.06 19.62
CA GLU A 194 -5.18 0.10 18.89
C GLU A 194 -4.38 -0.65 17.83
N CYS A 195 -3.60 0.06 17.02
CA CYS A 195 -2.73 -0.53 15.99
C CYS A 195 -1.69 -1.45 16.64
N LYS A 196 -1.10 -1.06 17.79
CA LYS A 196 -0.16 -1.89 18.52
C LYS A 196 -0.83 -3.19 19.00
N ARG A 197 -2.04 -3.11 19.57
CA ARG A 197 -2.80 -4.31 19.97
C ARG A 197 -3.05 -5.25 18.80
N ARG A 198 -3.52 -4.72 17.66
CA ARG A 198 -3.78 -5.52 16.45
C ARG A 198 -2.51 -6.15 15.90
N SER A 199 -1.43 -5.41 15.85
CA SER A 199 -0.11 -5.91 15.40
C SER A 199 0.38 -7.04 16.34
N THR A 200 0.25 -6.87 17.65
CA THR A 200 0.61 -7.90 18.62
C THR A 200 -0.27 -9.15 18.47
N ALA A 201 -1.59 -8.98 18.35
CA ALA A 201 -2.51 -10.10 18.16
C ALA A 201 -2.21 -10.88 16.86
N HIS A 202 -1.93 -10.18 15.76
CA HIS A 202 -1.50 -10.80 14.51
C HIS A 202 -0.20 -11.61 14.67
N LYS A 203 0.79 -11.04 15.37
CA LYS A 203 2.07 -11.73 15.62
C LYS A 203 1.89 -12.95 16.51
N VAL A 204 1.05 -12.88 17.54
CA VAL A 204 0.68 -14.03 18.36
C VAL A 204 0.03 -15.12 17.51
N GLN A 205 -0.91 -14.75 16.63
CA GLN A 205 -1.56 -15.70 15.73
C GLN A 205 -0.56 -16.40 14.81
N GLU A 206 0.37 -15.67 14.17
CA GLU A 206 1.45 -16.25 13.35
C GLU A 206 2.29 -17.26 14.14
N LEU A 207 2.63 -16.92 15.39
CA LEU A 207 3.42 -17.81 16.26
C LEU A 207 2.62 -19.06 16.65
N MET A 208 1.32 -18.94 16.91
CA MET A 208 0.44 -20.06 17.17
C MET A 208 0.32 -21.00 15.96
N GLU A 209 0.19 -20.45 14.76
CA GLU A 209 0.15 -21.23 13.51
C GLU A 209 1.48 -21.96 13.26
N LYS A 210 2.60 -21.27 13.47
CA LYS A 210 3.94 -21.87 13.40
C LYS A 210 4.10 -23.00 14.41
N ALA A 211 3.63 -22.81 15.65
CA ALA A 211 3.69 -23.84 16.68
C ALA A 211 2.85 -25.06 16.29
N ALA A 212 1.61 -24.86 15.82
CA ALA A 212 0.74 -25.94 15.36
C ALA A 212 1.33 -26.72 14.18
N ALA A 213 1.96 -26.03 13.20
CA ALA A 213 2.66 -26.67 12.12
C ALA A 213 3.85 -27.53 12.60
N SER A 214 4.62 -27.03 13.58
CA SER A 214 5.72 -27.78 14.18
C SER A 214 5.21 -29.01 14.96
N GLU A 215 4.08 -28.90 15.69
CA GLU A 215 3.44 -30.04 16.33
C GLU A 215 3.03 -31.13 15.32
N ALA A 216 2.42 -30.73 14.19
CA ALA A 216 2.01 -31.67 13.15
C ALA A 216 3.18 -32.46 12.55
N LEU A 217 4.38 -31.89 12.58
CA LEU A 217 5.64 -32.53 12.15
C LEU A 217 6.36 -33.28 13.28
N GLY A 218 5.78 -33.33 14.49
CA GLY A 218 6.42 -33.94 15.67
C GLY A 218 7.62 -33.18 16.20
N GLN A 219 7.82 -31.93 15.78
CA GLN A 219 8.94 -31.07 16.19
C GLN A 219 8.59 -30.31 17.48
N TRP A 220 8.40 -31.05 18.57
CA TRP A 220 7.90 -30.53 19.84
C TRP A 220 8.71 -29.37 20.42
N GLY A 221 10.06 -29.43 20.27
CA GLY A 221 10.93 -28.34 20.71
C GLY A 221 10.71 -27.03 19.98
N GLN A 222 10.51 -27.10 18.66
CA GLN A 222 10.20 -25.91 17.87
C GLN A 222 8.79 -25.37 18.19
N ALA A 223 7.83 -26.26 18.42
CA ALA A 223 6.49 -25.87 18.86
C ALA A 223 6.55 -25.16 20.21
N LEU A 224 7.27 -25.71 21.18
CA LEU A 224 7.44 -25.11 22.51
C LEU A 224 8.09 -23.72 22.45
N LEU A 225 9.14 -23.56 21.63
CA LEU A 225 9.76 -22.24 21.41
C LEU A 225 8.76 -21.22 20.82
N ALA A 226 7.94 -21.64 19.87
CA ALA A 226 6.95 -20.76 19.24
C ALA A 226 5.81 -20.38 20.23
N TYR A 227 5.32 -21.33 21.05
CA TYR A 227 4.36 -21.02 22.12
C TYR A 227 4.97 -20.08 23.18
N GLY A 228 6.24 -20.31 23.56
CA GLY A 228 6.96 -19.42 24.47
C GLY A 228 7.08 -18.00 23.92
N ALA A 229 7.40 -17.85 22.63
CA ALA A 229 7.47 -16.56 21.97
C ALA A 229 6.08 -15.87 21.91
N ALA A 230 5.01 -16.62 21.70
CA ALA A 230 3.65 -16.09 21.77
C ALA A 230 3.30 -15.57 23.19
N LEU A 231 3.72 -16.30 24.22
CA LEU A 231 3.52 -15.91 25.62
C LEU A 231 4.36 -14.72 26.06
N GLN A 232 5.50 -14.46 25.43
CA GLN A 232 6.25 -13.22 25.63
C GLN A 232 5.49 -11.99 25.12
N LEU A 233 4.66 -12.14 24.08
CA LEU A 233 3.84 -11.06 23.52
C LEU A 233 2.51 -10.92 24.25
N ASP A 234 1.90 -12.03 24.67
CA ASP A 234 0.64 -12.11 25.43
C ASP A 234 0.75 -13.20 26.48
N ALA A 235 1.18 -12.80 27.67
CA ALA A 235 1.38 -13.71 28.80
C ALA A 235 0.10 -14.41 29.28
N ALA A 236 -1.08 -13.88 28.94
CA ALA A 236 -2.38 -14.44 29.30
C ALA A 236 -3.01 -15.27 28.19
N HIS A 237 -2.28 -15.55 27.09
CA HIS A 237 -2.81 -16.29 25.94
C HIS A 237 -3.05 -17.77 26.26
N LEU A 238 -4.28 -18.06 26.73
CA LEU A 238 -4.67 -19.36 27.25
C LEU A 238 -4.31 -20.56 26.37
N LYS A 239 -4.58 -20.47 25.06
CA LYS A 239 -4.25 -21.58 24.13
C LYS A 239 -2.75 -21.86 24.07
N ALA A 240 -1.91 -20.81 24.11
CA ALA A 240 -0.47 -20.98 24.11
C ALA A 240 0.03 -21.67 25.40
N CYS A 241 -0.57 -21.36 26.54
CA CYS A 241 -0.28 -22.05 27.82
C CYS A 241 -0.64 -23.55 27.72
N ILE A 242 -1.87 -23.86 27.26
CA ILE A 242 -2.37 -25.24 27.22
C ILE A 242 -1.57 -26.08 26.20
N TYR A 243 -1.39 -25.59 24.96
CA TYR A 243 -0.70 -26.32 23.94
C TYR A 243 0.81 -26.36 24.17
N GLY A 244 1.40 -25.28 24.72
CA GLY A 244 2.79 -25.27 25.13
C GLY A 244 3.06 -26.28 26.24
N SER A 245 2.16 -26.42 27.24
CA SER A 245 2.26 -27.47 28.23
C SER A 245 2.23 -28.88 27.65
N ARG A 246 1.35 -29.12 26.67
CA ARG A 246 1.28 -30.39 25.93
C ARG A 246 2.59 -30.66 25.15
N ALA A 247 3.12 -29.67 24.48
CA ALA A 247 4.37 -29.79 23.73
C ALA A 247 5.54 -30.09 24.66
N ALA A 248 5.61 -29.45 25.82
CA ALA A 248 6.62 -29.71 26.86
C ALA A 248 6.54 -31.15 27.37
N ILE A 249 5.33 -31.68 27.61
CA ILE A 249 5.14 -33.09 28.00
C ILE A 249 5.68 -34.03 26.93
N SER A 250 5.37 -33.73 25.63
CA SER A 250 5.83 -34.55 24.52
C SER A 250 7.35 -34.51 24.35
N GLN A 251 8.02 -33.48 24.85
CA GLN A 251 9.48 -33.39 24.95
C GLN A 251 10.07 -34.07 26.20
N GLY A 252 9.24 -34.50 27.12
CA GLY A 252 9.68 -35.08 28.40
C GLY A 252 9.98 -34.04 29.50
N ASP A 253 9.71 -32.74 29.23
CA ASP A 253 9.92 -31.66 30.19
C ASP A 253 8.64 -31.40 31.01
N GLY A 254 8.42 -32.23 32.04
CA GLY A 254 7.30 -32.08 32.97
C GLY A 254 7.35 -30.78 33.77
N GLY A 255 8.54 -30.24 34.04
CA GLY A 255 8.71 -28.99 34.76
C GLY A 255 8.16 -27.80 33.98
N ALA A 256 8.62 -27.61 32.76
CA ALA A 256 8.11 -26.58 31.85
C ALA A 256 6.61 -26.75 31.54
N ALA A 257 6.14 -28.01 31.45
CA ALA A 257 4.74 -28.30 31.23
C ALA A 257 3.87 -27.79 32.40
N ARG A 258 4.31 -28.02 33.65
CA ARG A 258 3.62 -27.55 34.85
C ARG A 258 3.58 -26.03 34.92
N GLU A 259 4.72 -25.36 34.68
CA GLU A 259 4.81 -23.89 34.70
C GLU A 259 3.83 -23.24 33.71
N LEU A 260 3.80 -23.75 32.48
CA LEU A 260 2.89 -23.28 31.43
C LEU A 260 1.42 -23.55 31.78
N ALA A 261 1.09 -24.73 32.34
CA ALA A 261 -0.26 -25.05 32.76
C ALA A 261 -0.73 -24.17 33.93
N GLU A 262 0.14 -23.93 34.92
CA GLU A 262 -0.13 -23.00 36.03
C GLU A 262 -0.36 -21.57 35.54
N GLN A 263 0.42 -21.13 34.50
CA GLN A 263 0.20 -19.84 33.86
C GLN A 263 -1.18 -19.79 33.17
N GLY A 264 -1.58 -20.87 32.52
CA GLY A 264 -2.92 -21.00 31.90
C GLY A 264 -4.06 -20.93 32.95
N VAL A 265 -3.89 -21.59 34.11
CA VAL A 265 -4.84 -21.50 35.20
C VAL A 265 -4.90 -20.09 35.80
N ARG A 266 -3.75 -19.39 35.93
CA ARG A 266 -3.75 -17.99 36.38
C ARG A 266 -4.45 -17.07 35.37
N ALA A 267 -4.26 -17.29 34.07
CA ALA A 267 -4.89 -16.50 33.02
C ALA A 267 -6.42 -16.73 32.95
N ALA A 268 -6.87 -17.97 33.19
CA ALA A 268 -8.28 -18.33 33.10
C ALA A 268 -8.67 -19.33 34.24
N PRO A 269 -8.87 -18.87 35.47
CA PRO A 269 -9.10 -19.76 36.64
C PRO A 269 -10.36 -20.61 36.55
N ARG A 270 -11.32 -20.25 35.73
CA ARG A 270 -12.58 -20.98 35.50
C ARG A 270 -12.58 -21.79 34.20
N ASN A 271 -11.43 -21.97 33.55
CA ASN A 271 -11.35 -22.74 32.30
C ASN A 271 -10.96 -24.21 32.63
N GLY A 272 -11.84 -25.16 32.32
CA GLY A 272 -11.63 -26.58 32.57
C GLY A 272 -10.40 -27.15 31.85
N ALA A 273 -10.15 -26.73 30.58
CA ALA A 273 -9.01 -27.21 29.81
C ALA A 273 -7.65 -26.75 30.41
N ALA A 274 -7.58 -25.57 31.05
CA ALA A 274 -6.39 -25.13 31.76
C ALA A 274 -6.08 -26.04 32.96
N HIS A 275 -7.12 -26.41 33.76
CA HIS A 275 -6.98 -27.33 34.88
C HIS A 275 -6.67 -28.76 34.40
N GLU A 276 -7.20 -29.20 33.27
CA GLU A 276 -6.84 -30.46 32.64
C GLU A 276 -5.36 -30.49 32.28
N ALA A 277 -4.86 -29.42 31.56
CA ALA A 277 -3.44 -29.32 31.22
C ALA A 277 -2.55 -29.39 32.48
N LEU A 278 -2.93 -28.71 33.57
CA LEU A 278 -2.21 -28.77 34.81
C LEU A 278 -2.24 -30.19 35.40
N GLY A 279 -3.38 -30.88 35.41
CA GLY A 279 -3.50 -32.26 35.86
C GLY A 279 -2.58 -33.19 35.08
N VAL A 280 -2.54 -33.07 33.76
CA VAL A 280 -1.68 -33.88 32.89
C VAL A 280 -0.19 -33.59 33.15
N ALA A 281 0.19 -32.32 33.34
CA ALA A 281 1.57 -31.95 33.65
C ALA A 281 2.02 -32.52 35.02
N LEU A 282 1.14 -32.48 36.03
CA LEU A 282 1.37 -33.04 37.35
C LEU A 282 1.46 -34.58 37.32
N GLU A 283 0.69 -35.26 36.47
CA GLU A 283 0.83 -36.70 36.22
C GLU A 283 2.23 -37.03 35.64
N ALA A 284 2.69 -36.25 34.67
CA ALA A 284 4.02 -36.44 34.07
C ALA A 284 5.16 -36.30 35.11
N LEU A 285 4.97 -35.49 36.14
CA LEU A 285 5.88 -35.32 37.25
C LEU A 285 5.70 -36.37 38.37
N GLY A 286 4.75 -37.30 38.24
CA GLY A 286 4.43 -38.28 39.28
C GLY A 286 3.67 -37.73 40.48
N GLN A 287 3.24 -36.48 40.46
CA GLN A 287 2.50 -35.79 41.53
C GLN A 287 1.00 -36.17 41.52
N ARG A 288 0.71 -37.45 41.75
CA ARG A 288 -0.60 -38.04 41.54
C ARG A 288 -1.73 -37.41 42.37
N ALA A 289 -1.45 -37.02 43.60
CA ALA A 289 -2.46 -36.42 44.49
C ALA A 289 -2.90 -35.02 44.00
N GLU A 290 -1.95 -34.23 43.55
CA GLU A 290 -2.17 -32.89 43.01
C GLU A 290 -2.82 -32.97 41.61
N ALA A 291 -2.38 -33.91 40.79
CA ALA A 291 -2.97 -34.19 39.46
C ALA A 291 -4.46 -34.53 39.59
N LYS A 292 -4.80 -35.41 40.54
CA LYS A 292 -6.19 -35.77 40.82
C LYS A 292 -7.06 -34.55 41.14
N LYS A 293 -6.58 -33.66 42.03
CA LYS A 293 -7.29 -32.42 42.40
C LYS A 293 -7.51 -31.50 41.19
N ALA A 294 -6.46 -31.32 40.37
CA ALA A 294 -6.53 -30.51 39.17
C ALA A 294 -7.54 -31.06 38.15
N LEU A 295 -7.53 -32.39 37.92
CA LEU A 295 -8.46 -33.06 37.03
C LEU A 295 -9.91 -33.08 37.56
N GLU A 296 -10.12 -33.23 38.85
CA GLU A 296 -11.44 -33.07 39.47
C GLU A 296 -11.98 -31.67 39.23
N ARG A 297 -11.15 -30.65 39.41
CA ARG A 297 -11.50 -29.26 39.12
C ARG A 297 -11.81 -29.04 37.65
N ALA A 298 -11.05 -29.64 36.72
CA ALA A 298 -11.30 -29.59 35.30
C ALA A 298 -12.71 -30.11 34.94
N VAL A 299 -13.10 -31.27 35.46
CA VAL A 299 -14.40 -31.91 35.21
C VAL A 299 -15.55 -31.14 35.87
N GLU A 300 -15.32 -30.54 37.04
CA GLU A 300 -16.32 -29.66 37.69
C GLU A 300 -16.63 -28.44 36.81
N LEU A 301 -15.58 -27.84 36.21
CA LEU A 301 -15.70 -26.63 35.40
C LEU A 301 -16.24 -26.93 33.99
N ASP A 302 -15.85 -28.04 33.41
CA ASP A 302 -16.35 -28.51 32.11
C ASP A 302 -16.56 -30.04 32.11
N PRO A 303 -17.82 -30.49 32.36
CA PRO A 303 -18.17 -31.90 32.39
C PRO A 303 -18.05 -32.60 31.00
N ARG A 304 -17.70 -31.90 29.94
CA ARG A 304 -17.51 -32.48 28.59
C ARG A 304 -16.09 -32.93 28.33
N LEU A 305 -15.16 -32.69 29.23
CA LEU A 305 -13.75 -33.08 29.10
C LEU A 305 -13.60 -34.59 29.36
N GLU A 306 -13.84 -35.39 28.32
CA GLU A 306 -13.77 -36.88 28.47
C GLU A 306 -12.36 -37.34 28.82
N THR A 307 -11.32 -36.67 28.25
CA THR A 307 -9.91 -36.97 28.57
C THR A 307 -9.58 -36.80 30.07
N ALA A 308 -10.11 -35.74 30.68
CA ALA A 308 -9.93 -35.50 32.11
C ALA A 308 -10.64 -36.59 32.97
N LYS A 309 -11.85 -37.00 32.56
CA LYS A 309 -12.60 -38.08 33.24
C LYS A 309 -11.87 -39.43 33.14
N GLU A 310 -11.38 -39.79 31.97
CA GLU A 310 -10.63 -41.02 31.77
C GLU A 310 -9.35 -41.06 32.61
N ARG A 311 -8.62 -39.95 32.65
CA ARG A 311 -7.41 -39.83 33.50
C ARG A 311 -7.75 -39.93 35.00
N LEU A 312 -8.81 -39.28 35.47
CA LEU A 312 -9.29 -39.40 36.79
C LEU A 312 -9.64 -40.86 37.17
N LYS A 313 -10.32 -41.56 36.27
CA LYS A 313 -10.66 -42.97 36.46
C LYS A 313 -9.37 -43.81 36.61
N LYS A 314 -8.38 -43.62 35.78
CA LYS A 314 -7.08 -44.31 35.82
C LYS A 314 -6.36 -44.03 37.14
N LEU A 315 -6.31 -42.78 37.60
CA LEU A 315 -5.68 -42.40 38.85
C LEU A 315 -6.38 -43.05 40.06
N ARG A 316 -7.72 -43.10 40.08
CA ARG A 316 -8.49 -43.75 41.13
C ARG A 316 -8.19 -45.24 41.27
N TRP A 317 -8.05 -45.94 40.15
CA TRP A 317 -7.72 -47.38 40.12
C TRP A 317 -6.28 -47.64 40.56
N SER A 318 -5.33 -46.76 40.28
CA SER A 318 -3.93 -46.92 40.70
C SER A 318 -3.67 -46.64 42.19
N PHE A 319 -4.67 -46.17 42.97
CA PHE A 319 -4.64 -46.02 44.41
C PHE A 319 -5.23 -47.23 45.13
N LEU A 320 -5.86 -48.17 44.43
CA LEU A 320 -6.54 -49.34 45.01
C LEU A 320 -5.76 -50.63 44.81
N GLY A 321 -4.66 -50.64 44.09
CA GLY A 321 -3.69 -51.71 43.88
C GLY A 321 -2.30 -51.31 44.31
#